data_a7553bfca8eed73e403d12ba2898458e
#
_entry.id   a7553bfca8eed73e403d12ba2898458e
#
_cell.length_a   1.000
_cell.length_b   1.000
_cell.length_c   1.000
_cell.angle_alpha   90.00
_cell.angle_beta   90.00
_cell.angle_gamma   90.00
#
_symmetry.space_group_name_H-M   'P 1'
#
loop_
_entity.id
_entity.type
_entity.pdbx_description
1 polymer ?
#
loop_
_entity_poly.entity_id
_entity_poly.type
_entity_poly.pdbx_seq_one_letter_code
_entity_poly.pdbx_strand_id
1 'polypeptide(L)'
;EFGIVSLAGFKADVEENPHNTPFIFDDPISSLDQDFEEATVERLVRLSEKRQVIVFTHRISLLTLLFEQAKKKNIESNIICLRSEVWGTGEPGELPIYVNKTERALNSLLNDRLSKAKKILNEEGREEYDVYVKGLCSDFRSLLERIIEYDLMSDVVHRFRRAVNTMGKIHRLALIKQEDCRLFDEFMTKYSRYEHSQSMESPVDMPDPDEIKADMEKIKSWLEEFKSRS
;
A
#
# COMPACT_ATOMS: atom_id res chain seq x y z
N GLU A 1 -24.20 2.07 -15.92
CA GLU A 1 -25.21 3.16 -15.88
C GLU A 1 -26.17 3.02 -14.69
N PHE A 2 -26.71 1.82 -14.38
CA PHE A 2 -27.64 1.62 -13.25
C PHE A 2 -27.02 2.00 -11.88
N GLY A 3 -25.76 1.69 -11.62
CA GLY A 3 -25.09 2.01 -10.35
C GLY A 3 -24.98 3.51 -10.09
N ILE A 4 -24.75 4.32 -11.13
CA ILE A 4 -24.62 5.79 -11.03
C ILE A 4 -25.97 6.42 -10.75
N VAL A 5 -27.01 5.99 -11.44
CA VAL A 5 -28.38 6.50 -11.26
C VAL A 5 -28.88 6.13 -9.86
N SER A 6 -28.59 4.91 -9.39
CA SER A 6 -28.93 4.46 -8.04
C SER A 6 -28.21 5.30 -6.96
N LEU A 7 -26.90 5.58 -7.14
CA LEU A 7 -26.13 6.39 -6.21
C LEU A 7 -26.60 7.85 -6.21
N ALA A 8 -26.99 8.39 -7.38
CA ALA A 8 -27.50 9.74 -7.50
C ALA A 8 -28.91 9.89 -6.89
N GLY A 9 -29.81 8.91 -7.11
CA GLY A 9 -31.13 8.85 -6.49
C GLY A 9 -31.07 8.73 -4.98
N PHE A 10 -30.24 7.82 -4.49
CA PHE A 10 -29.99 7.65 -3.06
C PHE A 10 -29.44 8.92 -2.40
N LYS A 11 -28.57 9.66 -3.09
CA LYS A 11 -28.04 10.94 -2.61
C LYS A 11 -29.12 12.01 -2.49
N ALA A 12 -30.06 12.11 -3.45
CA ALA A 12 -31.14 13.10 -3.41
C ALA A 12 -32.07 12.86 -2.19
N ASP A 13 -32.46 11.61 -1.95
CA ASP A 13 -33.28 11.23 -0.79
C ASP A 13 -32.61 11.52 0.55
N VAL A 14 -31.30 11.47 0.56
CA VAL A 14 -30.47 11.60 1.77
C VAL A 14 -30.14 13.07 2.07
N GLU A 15 -29.95 13.91 1.07
CA GLU A 15 -29.69 15.35 1.30
C GLU A 15 -30.90 16.07 1.89
N GLU A 16 -32.11 15.57 1.66
CA GLU A 16 -33.35 16.08 2.24
C GLU A 16 -33.61 15.60 3.68
N ASN A 17 -32.87 14.58 4.16
CA ASN A 17 -33.12 14.00 5.46
C ASN A 17 -32.24 14.67 6.55
N PRO A 18 -32.80 15.29 7.60
CA PRO A 18 -32.09 16.04 8.61
C PRO A 18 -31.28 15.18 9.60
N HIS A 19 -31.34 13.85 9.50
CA HIS A 19 -30.62 12.94 10.40
C HIS A 19 -29.14 12.84 10.07
N ASN A 20 -28.29 13.04 11.06
CA ASN A 20 -26.80 12.88 10.97
C ASN A 20 -26.34 11.42 11.07
N THR A 21 -27.10 10.49 10.52
CA THR A 21 -26.71 9.09 10.48
C THR A 21 -25.52 8.86 9.52
N PRO A 22 -24.57 7.98 9.86
CA PRO A 22 -23.47 7.64 8.98
C PRO A 22 -23.96 6.94 7.70
N PHE A 23 -23.21 7.11 6.61
CA PHE A 23 -23.42 6.38 5.38
C PHE A 23 -22.41 5.26 5.25
N ILE A 24 -22.90 4.10 4.85
CA ILE A 24 -22.09 2.91 4.60
C ILE A 24 -22.19 2.56 3.13
N PHE A 25 -21.06 2.46 2.48
CA PHE A 25 -20.93 2.04 1.08
C PHE A 25 -20.10 0.76 1.02
N ASP A 26 -20.61 -0.22 0.28
CA ASP A 26 -19.91 -1.46 0.01
C ASP A 26 -19.51 -1.49 -1.47
N ASP A 27 -18.21 -1.36 -1.71
CA ASP A 27 -17.56 -1.36 -3.03
C ASP A 27 -18.31 -0.49 -4.07
N PRO A 28 -18.49 0.81 -3.81
CA PRO A 28 -19.41 1.69 -4.56
C PRO A 28 -19.06 1.86 -6.04
N ILE A 29 -17.91 1.34 -6.48
CA ILE A 29 -17.42 1.45 -7.86
C ILE A 29 -17.17 0.10 -8.53
N SER A 30 -17.65 -1.01 -7.95
CA SER A 30 -17.40 -2.38 -8.42
C SER A 30 -17.79 -2.62 -9.89
N SER A 31 -18.71 -1.84 -10.43
CA SER A 31 -19.26 -1.98 -11.80
C SER A 31 -19.10 -0.72 -12.66
N LEU A 32 -18.28 0.25 -12.24
CA LEU A 32 -18.12 1.52 -12.94
C LEU A 32 -16.86 1.55 -13.78
N ASP A 33 -16.95 2.21 -14.95
CA ASP A 33 -15.78 2.58 -15.75
C ASP A 33 -14.88 3.56 -14.96
N GLN A 34 -13.60 3.55 -15.28
CA GLN A 34 -12.59 4.36 -14.59
C GLN A 34 -12.90 5.86 -14.57
N ASP A 35 -13.61 6.37 -15.60
CA ASP A 35 -14.01 7.79 -15.68
C ASP A 35 -15.03 8.18 -14.61
N PHE A 36 -15.82 7.23 -14.14
CA PHE A 36 -16.79 7.43 -13.07
C PHE A 36 -16.22 7.25 -11.68
N GLU A 37 -15.06 6.60 -11.57
CA GLU A 37 -14.38 6.35 -10.30
C GLU A 37 -14.03 7.66 -9.60
N GLU A 38 -13.39 8.59 -10.31
CA GLU A 38 -13.01 9.90 -9.75
C GLU A 38 -14.23 10.74 -9.36
N ALA A 39 -15.27 10.75 -10.19
CA ALA A 39 -16.50 11.49 -9.89
C ALA A 39 -17.23 10.91 -8.66
N THR A 40 -17.20 9.58 -8.50
CA THR A 40 -17.77 8.91 -7.33
C THR A 40 -16.99 9.24 -6.07
N VAL A 41 -15.65 9.18 -6.14
CA VAL A 41 -14.76 9.53 -5.03
C VAL A 41 -14.97 11.00 -4.60
N GLU A 42 -15.04 11.94 -5.55
CA GLU A 42 -15.29 13.35 -5.22
C GLU A 42 -16.61 13.52 -4.48
N ARG A 43 -17.66 12.82 -4.92
CA ARG A 43 -18.98 12.88 -4.27
C ARG A 43 -18.97 12.27 -2.85
N LEU A 44 -18.31 11.13 -2.65
CA LEU A 44 -18.17 10.51 -1.34
C LEU A 44 -17.41 11.42 -0.35
N VAL A 45 -16.32 12.01 -0.81
CA VAL A 45 -15.53 12.95 -0.01
C VAL A 45 -16.33 14.24 0.29
N ARG A 46 -17.11 14.76 -0.66
CA ARG A 46 -18.01 15.90 -0.39
C ARG A 46 -19.11 15.53 0.62
N LEU A 47 -19.63 14.32 0.59
CA LEU A 47 -20.61 13.85 1.55
C LEU A 47 -20.01 13.79 2.95
N SER A 48 -18.74 13.39 3.07
CA SER A 48 -18.03 13.31 4.35
C SER A 48 -17.74 14.67 5.01
N GLU A 49 -17.87 15.79 4.28
CA GLU A 49 -17.84 17.14 4.86
C GLU A 49 -19.03 17.40 5.82
N LYS A 50 -20.12 16.66 5.63
CA LYS A 50 -21.36 16.86 6.38
C LYS A 50 -21.70 15.71 7.32
N ARG A 51 -21.23 14.50 7.04
CA ARG A 51 -21.61 13.27 7.74
C ARG A 51 -20.47 12.25 7.75
N GLN A 52 -20.51 11.33 8.70
CA GLN A 52 -19.59 10.19 8.66
C GLN A 52 -19.88 9.31 7.43
N VAL A 53 -18.84 9.02 6.67
CA VAL A 53 -18.89 8.11 5.51
C VAL A 53 -17.98 6.93 5.80
N ILE A 54 -18.50 5.72 5.71
CA ILE A 54 -17.78 4.47 5.87
C ILE A 54 -17.79 3.76 4.51
N VAL A 55 -16.63 3.43 3.98
CA VAL A 55 -16.50 2.73 2.69
C VAL A 55 -15.79 1.41 2.93
N PHE A 56 -16.46 0.30 2.63
CA PHE A 56 -15.83 -1.00 2.51
C PHE A 56 -15.36 -1.19 1.07
N THR A 57 -14.12 -1.62 0.88
CA THR A 57 -13.60 -1.93 -0.44
C THR A 57 -12.42 -2.89 -0.37
N HIS A 58 -12.27 -3.71 -1.39
CA HIS A 58 -11.09 -4.53 -1.64
C HIS A 58 -10.16 -3.92 -2.72
N ARG A 59 -10.53 -2.75 -3.28
CA ARG A 59 -9.80 -2.10 -4.37
C ARG A 59 -8.83 -1.05 -3.83
N ILE A 60 -7.54 -1.29 -4.05
CA ILE A 60 -6.47 -0.35 -3.67
C ILE A 60 -6.59 0.98 -4.42
N SER A 61 -7.03 0.95 -5.69
CA SER A 61 -7.24 2.17 -6.49
C SER A 61 -8.26 3.10 -5.82
N LEU A 62 -9.42 2.57 -5.42
CA LEU A 62 -10.46 3.35 -4.74
C LEU A 62 -9.94 3.90 -3.39
N LEU A 63 -9.27 3.06 -2.60
CA LEU A 63 -8.70 3.48 -1.32
C LEU A 63 -7.71 4.65 -1.50
N THR A 64 -6.81 4.54 -2.49
CA THR A 64 -5.83 5.58 -2.78
C THR A 64 -6.49 6.89 -3.20
N LEU A 65 -7.47 6.83 -4.11
CA LEU A 65 -8.21 8.00 -4.57
C LEU A 65 -9.01 8.68 -3.45
N LEU A 66 -9.70 7.90 -2.61
CA LEU A 66 -10.42 8.43 -1.44
C LEU A 66 -9.46 9.15 -0.48
N PHE A 67 -8.32 8.54 -0.19
CA PHE A 67 -7.33 9.12 0.71
C PHE A 67 -6.72 10.42 0.16
N GLU A 68 -6.38 10.44 -1.13
CA GLU A 68 -5.86 11.64 -1.79
C GLU A 68 -6.86 12.79 -1.84
N GLN A 69 -8.11 12.50 -2.16
CA GLN A 69 -9.17 13.53 -2.21
C GLN A 69 -9.54 14.02 -0.81
N ALA A 70 -9.62 13.14 0.19
CA ALA A 70 -9.84 13.54 1.59
C ALA A 70 -8.72 14.46 2.09
N LYS A 71 -7.45 14.12 1.78
CA LYS A 71 -6.30 14.96 2.11
C LYS A 71 -6.35 16.33 1.44
N LYS A 72 -6.74 16.43 0.15
CA LYS A 72 -6.91 17.71 -0.56
C LYS A 72 -7.96 18.59 0.09
N LYS A 73 -8.99 17.99 0.67
CA LYS A 73 -10.10 18.66 1.36
C LYS A 73 -9.88 18.86 2.85
N ASN A 74 -8.72 18.47 3.39
CA ASN A 74 -8.41 18.45 4.83
C ASN A 74 -9.44 17.69 5.67
N ILE A 75 -9.98 16.59 5.13
CA ILE A 75 -10.89 15.70 5.84
C ILE A 75 -10.07 14.62 6.54
N GLU A 76 -10.30 14.46 7.83
CA GLU A 76 -9.70 13.38 8.61
C GLU A 76 -10.25 12.04 8.14
N SER A 77 -9.36 11.10 7.87
CA SER A 77 -9.70 9.77 7.41
C SER A 77 -8.92 8.70 8.15
N ASN A 78 -9.60 7.60 8.48
CA ASN A 78 -9.01 6.44 9.13
C ASN A 78 -9.18 5.20 8.25
N ILE A 79 -8.18 4.32 8.24
CA ILE A 79 -8.19 3.08 7.50
C ILE A 79 -8.13 1.92 8.48
N ILE A 80 -9.09 1.01 8.36
CA ILE A 80 -9.14 -0.24 9.12
C ILE A 80 -9.01 -1.38 8.12
N CYS A 81 -8.00 -2.23 8.30
CA CYS A 81 -7.86 -3.46 7.53
C CYS A 81 -8.66 -4.56 8.19
N LEU A 82 -9.55 -5.19 7.44
CA LEU A 82 -10.31 -6.35 7.89
C LEU A 82 -9.78 -7.60 7.21
N ARG A 83 -9.60 -8.67 7.97
CA ARG A 83 -9.11 -9.97 7.50
C ARG A 83 -10.18 -11.03 7.65
N SER A 84 -10.08 -12.05 6.80
CA SER A 84 -10.80 -13.30 6.97
C SER A 84 -9.84 -14.31 7.62
N GLU A 85 -10.20 -14.78 8.79
CA GLU A 85 -9.45 -15.77 9.55
C GLU A 85 -10.22 -17.11 9.57
N VAL A 86 -9.57 -18.17 10.03
CA VAL A 86 -10.18 -19.52 10.09
C VAL A 86 -11.43 -19.53 10.98
N TRP A 87 -11.45 -18.69 12.01
CA TRP A 87 -12.56 -18.57 12.96
C TRP A 87 -13.62 -17.55 12.59
N GLY A 88 -13.41 -16.74 11.55
CA GLY A 88 -14.40 -15.76 11.10
C GLY A 88 -13.83 -14.66 10.21
N THR A 89 -14.74 -13.87 9.66
CA THR A 89 -14.44 -12.74 8.79
C THR A 89 -14.68 -11.43 9.55
N GLY A 90 -13.87 -10.41 9.28
CA GLY A 90 -14.02 -9.06 9.86
C GLY A 90 -13.05 -8.77 11.00
N GLU A 91 -12.07 -9.63 11.24
CA GLU A 91 -11.03 -9.41 12.24
C GLU A 91 -10.13 -8.22 11.86
N PRO A 92 -9.96 -7.23 12.76
CA PRO A 92 -9.03 -6.13 12.52
C PRO A 92 -7.60 -6.65 12.36
N GLY A 93 -6.95 -6.22 11.29
CA GLY A 93 -5.58 -6.61 10.99
C GLY A 93 -4.66 -5.42 10.80
N GLU A 94 -3.37 -5.69 10.70
CA GLU A 94 -2.39 -4.67 10.35
C GLU A 94 -2.64 -4.13 8.94
N LEU A 95 -2.35 -2.83 8.78
CA LEU A 95 -2.44 -2.21 7.47
C LEU A 95 -1.45 -2.87 6.51
N PRO A 96 -1.90 -3.21 5.30
CA PRO A 96 -1.00 -3.73 4.28
C PRO A 96 0.15 -2.77 3.97
N ILE A 97 1.27 -3.32 3.49
CA ILE A 97 2.49 -2.56 3.18
C ILE A 97 2.21 -1.38 2.26
N TYR A 98 1.34 -1.56 1.27
CA TYR A 98 0.99 -0.53 0.28
C TYR A 98 0.10 0.60 0.82
N VAL A 99 -0.40 0.51 2.05
CA VAL A 99 -1.19 1.56 2.71
C VAL A 99 -0.37 2.31 3.76
N ASN A 100 0.56 1.63 4.42
CA ASN A 100 1.40 2.20 5.46
C ASN A 100 2.40 3.22 4.89
N LYS A 101 2.90 4.12 5.75
CA LYS A 101 4.10 4.90 5.42
C LYS A 101 5.29 3.95 5.23
N THR A 102 6.14 4.24 4.25
CA THR A 102 7.28 3.39 3.89
C THR A 102 8.18 3.03 5.06
N GLU A 103 8.51 4.00 5.92
CA GLU A 103 9.31 3.77 7.13
C GLU A 103 8.62 2.85 8.13
N ARG A 104 7.31 3.03 8.34
CA ARG A 104 6.55 2.20 9.28
C ARG A 104 6.43 0.76 8.76
N ALA A 105 6.19 0.60 7.47
CA ALA A 105 6.15 -0.70 6.82
C ALA A 105 7.51 -1.41 6.93
N LEU A 106 8.61 -0.71 6.67
CA LEU A 106 9.96 -1.26 6.79
C LEU A 106 10.29 -1.68 8.23
N ASN A 107 9.93 -0.86 9.21
CA ASN A 107 10.13 -1.21 10.62
C ASN A 107 9.29 -2.43 11.06
N SER A 108 8.07 -2.58 10.55
CA SER A 108 7.26 -3.78 10.82
C SER A 108 7.90 -5.04 10.19
N LEU A 109 8.40 -4.95 8.96
CA LEU A 109 9.13 -6.07 8.35
C LEU A 109 10.37 -6.45 9.17
N LEU A 110 11.17 -5.47 9.60
CA LEU A 110 12.39 -5.69 10.39
C LEU A 110 12.11 -6.27 11.77
N ASN A 111 11.17 -5.69 12.51
CA ASN A 111 10.98 -6.00 13.92
C ASN A 111 10.03 -7.19 14.13
N ASP A 112 8.95 -7.28 13.34
CA ASP A 112 7.91 -8.27 13.57
C ASP A 112 8.11 -9.50 12.67
N ARG A 113 8.11 -9.28 11.33
CA ARG A 113 8.14 -10.36 10.36
C ARG A 113 9.47 -11.11 10.34
N LEU A 114 10.59 -10.39 10.39
CA LEU A 114 11.92 -10.99 10.39
C LEU A 114 12.21 -11.72 11.72
N SER A 115 11.76 -11.17 12.85
CA SER A 115 11.86 -11.83 14.15
C SER A 115 11.10 -13.16 14.17
N LYS A 116 9.90 -13.18 13.56
CA LYS A 116 9.11 -14.40 13.39
C LYS A 116 9.83 -15.40 12.47
N ALA A 117 10.43 -14.94 11.36
CA ALA A 117 11.22 -15.78 10.47
C ALA A 117 12.38 -16.47 11.20
N LYS A 118 13.12 -15.71 12.03
CA LYS A 118 14.21 -16.26 12.87
C LYS A 118 13.71 -17.33 13.85
N LYS A 119 12.55 -17.08 14.46
CA LYS A 119 11.93 -18.03 15.38
C LYS A 119 11.56 -19.34 14.65
N ILE A 120 10.92 -19.26 13.50
CA ILE A 120 10.56 -20.41 12.68
C ILE A 120 11.82 -21.22 12.31
N LEU A 121 12.88 -20.55 11.85
CA LEU A 121 14.13 -21.22 11.50
C LEU A 121 14.72 -22.04 12.67
N ASN A 122 14.65 -21.49 13.89
CA ASN A 122 15.23 -22.11 15.07
C ASN A 122 14.35 -23.22 15.69
N GLU A 123 13.02 -23.09 15.60
CA GLU A 123 12.08 -23.99 16.27
C GLU A 123 11.49 -25.05 15.33
N GLU A 124 11.27 -24.70 14.06
CA GLU A 124 10.54 -25.52 13.09
C GLU A 124 11.45 -26.04 11.95
N GLY A 125 12.57 -25.38 11.69
CA GLY A 125 13.57 -25.80 10.71
C GLY A 125 13.54 -25.00 9.40
N ARG A 126 14.38 -25.48 8.45
CA ARG A 126 14.63 -24.75 7.19
C ARG A 126 13.44 -24.78 6.22
N GLU A 127 12.71 -25.88 6.16
CA GLU A 127 11.60 -26.06 5.22
C GLU A 127 10.47 -25.06 5.52
N GLU A 128 10.04 -24.97 6.75
CA GLU A 128 9.01 -24.03 7.21
C GLU A 128 9.49 -22.58 7.10
N TYR A 129 10.77 -22.35 7.37
CA TYR A 129 11.40 -21.06 7.18
C TYR A 129 11.32 -20.60 5.73
N ASP A 130 11.69 -21.46 4.76
CA ASP A 130 11.70 -21.11 3.34
C ASP A 130 10.30 -20.74 2.84
N VAL A 131 9.27 -21.46 3.29
CA VAL A 131 7.86 -21.13 2.99
C VAL A 131 7.49 -19.75 3.53
N TYR A 132 7.81 -19.48 4.79
CA TYR A 132 7.49 -18.21 5.44
C TYR A 132 8.28 -17.04 4.85
N VAL A 133 9.57 -17.23 4.62
CA VAL A 133 10.47 -16.17 4.15
C VAL A 133 10.20 -15.77 2.70
N LYS A 134 9.69 -16.68 1.88
CA LYS A 134 9.22 -16.34 0.54
C LYS A 134 8.18 -15.22 0.58
N GLY A 135 7.20 -15.32 1.49
CA GLY A 135 6.21 -14.26 1.71
C GLY A 135 6.85 -12.95 2.23
N LEU A 136 7.84 -13.05 3.13
CA LEU A 136 8.57 -11.88 3.61
C LEU A 136 9.36 -11.18 2.50
N CYS A 137 10.00 -11.94 1.60
CA CYS A 137 10.72 -11.40 0.44
C CYS A 137 9.78 -10.71 -0.55
N SER A 138 8.60 -11.27 -0.80
CA SER A 138 7.55 -10.66 -1.63
C SER A 138 7.03 -9.37 -1.03
N ASP A 139 6.78 -9.35 0.28
CA ASP A 139 6.39 -8.15 1.02
C ASP A 139 7.47 -7.06 0.94
N PHE A 140 8.74 -7.44 1.10
CA PHE A 140 9.84 -6.48 1.00
C PHE A 140 10.00 -5.96 -0.44
N ARG A 141 9.84 -6.82 -1.45
CA ARG A 141 9.83 -6.43 -2.86
C ARG A 141 8.74 -5.39 -3.13
N SER A 142 7.54 -5.64 -2.63
CA SER A 142 6.41 -4.70 -2.75
C SER A 142 6.68 -3.37 -2.04
N LEU A 143 7.37 -3.41 -0.90
CA LEU A 143 7.79 -2.20 -0.19
C LEU A 143 8.85 -1.41 -0.98
N LEU A 144 9.82 -2.08 -1.61
CA LEU A 144 10.82 -1.42 -2.47
C LEU A 144 10.13 -0.66 -3.62
N GLU A 145 9.15 -1.26 -4.29
CA GLU A 145 8.36 -0.58 -5.32
C GLU A 145 7.69 0.68 -4.77
N ARG A 146 7.12 0.57 -3.58
CA ARG A 146 6.47 1.71 -2.93
C ARG A 146 7.47 2.81 -2.55
N ILE A 147 8.66 2.45 -2.06
CA ILE A 147 9.72 3.41 -1.76
C ILE A 147 10.17 4.13 -3.03
N ILE A 148 10.29 3.41 -4.14
CA ILE A 148 10.60 4.03 -5.44
C ILE A 148 9.54 5.07 -5.80
N GLU A 149 8.26 4.73 -5.71
CA GLU A 149 7.17 5.66 -6.07
C GLU A 149 7.09 6.88 -5.14
N TYR A 150 7.08 6.65 -3.83
CA TYR A 150 6.79 7.70 -2.85
C TYR A 150 8.01 8.50 -2.42
N ASP A 151 9.14 7.83 -2.20
CA ASP A 151 10.33 8.48 -1.68
C ASP A 151 11.29 8.88 -2.83
N LEU A 152 11.77 7.93 -3.63
CA LEU A 152 12.73 8.19 -4.72
C LEU A 152 12.12 9.10 -5.79
N MET A 153 10.94 8.75 -6.33
CA MET A 153 10.23 9.51 -7.35
C MET A 153 9.37 10.64 -6.76
N SER A 154 9.47 10.88 -5.44
CA SER A 154 8.78 11.96 -4.71
C SER A 154 7.27 12.02 -4.95
N ASP A 155 6.64 10.86 -5.20
CA ASP A 155 5.21 10.72 -5.48
C ASP A 155 4.75 11.46 -6.76
N VAL A 156 5.67 11.79 -7.67
CA VAL A 156 5.36 12.42 -8.96
C VAL A 156 4.72 11.41 -9.92
N VAL A 157 5.21 10.17 -9.91
CA VAL A 157 4.66 9.06 -10.68
C VAL A 157 4.13 8.00 -9.72
N HIS A 158 2.88 7.61 -9.93
CA HIS A 158 2.21 6.63 -9.08
C HIS A 158 1.36 5.67 -9.93
N ARG A 159 1.49 4.37 -9.72
CA ARG A 159 0.86 3.32 -10.55
C ARG A 159 -0.65 3.43 -10.69
N PHE A 160 -1.33 3.90 -9.65
CA PHE A 160 -2.80 3.96 -9.61
C PHE A 160 -3.36 5.35 -9.94
N ARG A 161 -2.52 6.30 -10.36
CA ARG A 161 -2.95 7.62 -10.84
C ARG A 161 -3.09 7.62 -12.34
N ARG A 162 -4.15 8.24 -12.84
CA ARG A 162 -4.37 8.43 -14.29
C ARG A 162 -3.39 9.43 -14.90
N ALA A 163 -2.94 10.41 -14.12
CA ALA A 163 -2.09 11.48 -14.58
C ALA A 163 -0.86 11.66 -13.68
N VAL A 164 0.24 12.04 -14.30
CA VAL A 164 1.42 12.52 -13.57
C VAL A 164 1.06 13.83 -12.89
N ASN A 165 1.28 13.90 -11.57
CA ASN A 165 1.05 15.11 -10.81
C ASN A 165 2.34 15.55 -10.12
N THR A 166 2.92 16.65 -10.59
CA THR A 166 4.21 17.12 -10.06
C THR A 166 4.11 17.65 -8.64
N MET A 167 2.95 18.15 -8.21
CA MET A 167 2.74 18.79 -6.89
C MET A 167 3.88 19.73 -6.46
N GLY A 168 4.56 20.37 -7.44
CA GLY A 168 5.74 21.19 -7.19
C GLY A 168 7.01 20.44 -6.79
N LYS A 169 7.01 19.10 -6.85
CA LYS A 169 8.11 18.26 -6.36
C LYS A 169 9.06 17.74 -7.44
N ILE A 170 8.86 18.09 -8.70
CA ILE A 170 9.68 17.58 -9.80
C ILE A 170 11.18 17.88 -9.62
N HIS A 171 11.52 19.00 -8.95
CA HIS A 171 12.90 19.36 -8.64
C HIS A 171 13.60 18.33 -7.75
N ARG A 172 12.87 17.58 -6.93
CA ARG A 172 13.42 16.52 -6.07
C ARG A 172 13.97 15.35 -6.87
N LEU A 173 13.53 15.14 -8.10
CA LEU A 173 14.08 14.11 -8.97
C LEU A 173 15.55 14.39 -9.34
N ALA A 174 15.98 15.66 -9.28
CA ALA A 174 17.39 16.04 -9.47
C ALA A 174 18.30 15.65 -8.28
N LEU A 175 17.71 15.24 -7.15
CA LEU A 175 18.46 14.74 -5.98
C LEU A 175 18.85 13.27 -6.12
N ILE A 176 18.30 12.57 -7.10
CA ILE A 176 18.58 11.15 -7.37
C ILE A 176 20.00 11.04 -7.91
N LYS A 177 20.82 10.22 -7.24
CA LYS A 177 22.19 9.93 -7.64
C LYS A 177 22.29 8.55 -8.32
N GLN A 178 23.41 8.32 -9.01
CA GLN A 178 23.65 7.04 -9.66
C GLN A 178 23.73 5.87 -8.65
N GLU A 179 24.20 6.14 -7.43
CA GLU A 179 24.25 5.15 -6.35
C GLU A 179 22.84 4.70 -5.93
N ASP A 180 21.87 5.61 -5.91
CA ASP A 180 20.48 5.31 -5.59
C ASP A 180 19.89 4.38 -6.65
N CYS A 181 20.12 4.67 -7.94
CA CYS A 181 19.66 3.83 -9.04
C CYS A 181 20.23 2.41 -8.92
N ARG A 182 21.54 2.29 -8.69
CA ARG A 182 22.19 0.98 -8.53
C ARG A 182 21.63 0.20 -7.35
N LEU A 183 21.40 0.85 -6.22
CA LEU A 183 20.86 0.23 -5.02
C LEU A 183 19.49 -0.39 -5.29
N PHE A 184 18.59 0.37 -5.91
CA PHE A 184 17.26 -0.13 -6.21
C PHE A 184 17.26 -1.19 -7.31
N ASP A 185 18.05 -1.04 -8.38
CA ASP A 185 18.19 -2.06 -9.42
C ASP A 185 18.70 -3.39 -8.85
N GLU A 186 19.69 -3.34 -7.95
CA GLU A 186 20.23 -4.52 -7.26
C GLU A 186 19.15 -5.21 -6.43
N PHE A 187 18.47 -4.47 -5.56
CA PHE A 187 17.47 -5.07 -4.66
C PHE A 187 16.21 -5.52 -5.39
N MET A 188 15.73 -4.74 -6.37
CA MET A 188 14.61 -5.14 -7.20
C MET A 188 14.91 -6.44 -7.95
N THR A 189 16.11 -6.59 -8.49
CA THR A 189 16.56 -7.82 -9.16
C THR A 189 16.69 -8.98 -8.18
N LYS A 190 17.33 -8.75 -7.02
CA LYS A 190 17.53 -9.77 -5.98
C LYS A 190 16.20 -10.34 -5.50
N TYR A 191 15.28 -9.48 -5.09
CA TYR A 191 14.02 -9.91 -4.48
C TYR A 191 13.00 -10.42 -5.50
N SER A 192 13.09 -10.03 -6.78
CA SER A 192 12.31 -10.66 -7.87
C SER A 192 12.62 -12.14 -8.06
N ARG A 193 13.85 -12.56 -7.81
CA ARG A 193 14.22 -13.98 -7.95
C ARG A 193 13.49 -14.86 -6.95
N TYR A 194 13.27 -14.38 -5.74
CA TYR A 194 12.56 -15.13 -4.70
C TYR A 194 11.06 -15.22 -4.97
N GLU A 195 10.50 -14.30 -5.73
CA GLU A 195 9.09 -14.27 -6.10
C GLU A 195 8.79 -15.22 -7.27
N HIS A 196 9.64 -15.22 -8.29
CA HIS A 196 9.39 -15.91 -9.56
C HIS A 196 10.14 -17.24 -9.73
N SER A 197 10.99 -17.65 -8.79
CA SER A 197 11.74 -18.87 -8.93
C SER A 197 10.86 -20.11 -8.74
N GLN A 198 10.32 -20.60 -9.83
CA GLN A 198 9.57 -21.85 -9.91
C GLN A 198 10.26 -22.88 -10.82
N SER A 199 11.52 -22.69 -11.17
CA SER A 199 12.25 -23.68 -11.94
C SER A 199 12.55 -24.88 -11.05
N MET A 200 11.97 -26.04 -11.36
CA MET A 200 12.27 -27.31 -10.71
C MET A 200 13.73 -27.73 -10.92
N GLU A 201 14.42 -27.16 -11.93
CA GLU A 201 15.80 -27.53 -12.27
C GLU A 201 16.85 -26.79 -11.43
N SER A 202 16.50 -25.65 -10.86
CA SER A 202 17.42 -24.88 -10.02
C SER A 202 16.61 -24.09 -8.97
N PRO A 203 16.25 -24.74 -7.85
CA PRO A 203 15.59 -24.03 -6.75
C PRO A 203 16.52 -22.92 -6.24
N VAL A 204 15.99 -21.73 -6.06
CA VAL A 204 16.74 -20.64 -5.44
C VAL A 204 16.68 -20.80 -3.93
N ASP A 205 17.84 -20.93 -3.32
CA ASP A 205 17.94 -20.94 -1.86
C ASP A 205 17.40 -19.61 -1.30
N MET A 206 16.51 -19.70 -0.31
CA MET A 206 16.02 -18.52 0.36
C MET A 206 17.11 -17.85 1.20
N PRO A 207 17.15 -16.51 1.26
CA PRO A 207 18.19 -15.79 1.98
C PRO A 207 18.09 -16.04 3.48
N ASP A 208 19.22 -16.01 4.16
CA ASP A 208 19.26 -16.12 5.62
C ASP A 208 18.71 -14.87 6.31
N PRO A 209 18.19 -14.99 7.55
CA PRO A 209 17.61 -13.86 8.27
C PRO A 209 18.56 -12.67 8.43
N ASP A 210 19.86 -12.92 8.56
CA ASP A 210 20.86 -11.85 8.75
C ASP A 210 21.14 -11.12 7.43
N GLU A 211 21.08 -11.83 6.30
CA GLU A 211 21.15 -11.23 4.97
C GLU A 211 19.96 -10.30 4.71
N ILE A 212 18.74 -10.79 4.96
CA ILE A 212 17.52 -9.98 4.82
C ILE A 212 17.58 -8.74 5.72
N LYS A 213 18.06 -8.92 6.95
CA LYS A 213 18.22 -7.83 7.90
C LYS A 213 19.16 -6.76 7.38
N ALA A 214 20.33 -7.15 6.88
CA ALA A 214 21.33 -6.23 6.34
C ALA A 214 20.78 -5.42 5.17
N ASP A 215 20.03 -6.08 4.26
CA ASP A 215 19.40 -5.41 3.12
C ASP A 215 18.33 -4.40 3.56
N MET A 216 17.47 -4.78 4.51
CA MET A 216 16.44 -3.88 5.04
C MET A 216 17.05 -2.70 5.80
N GLU A 217 18.11 -2.91 6.57
CA GLU A 217 18.85 -1.84 7.27
C GLU A 217 19.53 -0.89 6.29
N LYS A 218 20.05 -1.41 5.17
CA LYS A 218 20.62 -0.59 4.09
C LYS A 218 19.56 0.33 3.46
N ILE A 219 18.35 -0.18 3.21
CA ILE A 219 17.23 0.64 2.73
C ILE A 219 16.79 1.66 3.78
N LYS A 220 16.77 1.29 5.06
CA LYS A 220 16.43 2.22 6.15
C LYS A 220 17.42 3.39 6.21
N SER A 221 18.71 3.11 6.19
CA SER A 221 19.75 4.12 6.17
C SER A 221 19.66 5.02 4.94
N TRP A 222 19.36 4.43 3.77
CA TRP A 222 19.14 5.18 2.56
C TRP A 222 17.93 6.14 2.68
N LEU A 223 16.80 5.67 3.24
CA LEU A 223 15.60 6.50 3.44
C LEU A 223 15.91 7.73 4.32
N GLU A 224 16.67 7.55 5.41
CA GLU A 224 17.07 8.61 6.31
C GLU A 224 17.97 9.63 5.60
N GLU A 225 18.98 9.14 4.86
CA GLU A 225 19.89 9.99 4.08
C GLU A 225 19.15 10.74 2.96
N PHE A 226 18.35 10.03 2.16
CA PHE A 226 17.64 10.63 1.03
C PHE A 226 16.67 11.73 1.46
N LYS A 227 16.01 11.57 2.61
CA LYS A 227 15.14 12.61 3.19
C LYS A 227 15.90 13.85 3.64
N SER A 228 17.18 13.70 4.00
CA SER A 228 18.02 14.84 4.39
C SER A 228 18.55 15.65 3.20
N ARG A 229 18.46 15.10 1.99
CA ARG A 229 18.84 15.83 0.77
C ARG A 229 17.77 16.89 0.46
N SER A 230 18.15 18.13 0.45
CA SER A 230 17.29 19.30 0.20
C SER A 230 17.78 20.09 -1.02
#